data_e88e4fa0aba7f2d2fc4588c0cb84db03
#
_entry.id   e88e4fa0aba7f2d2fc4588c0cb84db03
#
_cell.length_a   1.000
_cell.length_b   1.000
_cell.length_c   1.000
_cell.angle_alpha   90.00
_cell.angle_beta   90.00
_cell.angle_gamma   90.00
#
_symmetry.space_group_name_H-M   'P 1'
#
loop_
_entity.id
_entity.type
_entity.pdbx_description
1 polymer ?
#
loop_
_entity_poly.entity_id
_entity_poly.type
_entity_poly.pdbx_seq_one_letter_code
_entity_poly.pdbx_strand_id
1 'polypeptide(L)'
;MAGFFVRLLARIPFLIIGGQWYGAEALGRLAYAIVIVEFAAQIATLGLKRGLALHLSGEGKENGAWDGLVVVLLATLPLTLLLMWVPEIMFPNSQINGLDNLLPLIIPALAASDVMLAALAYRFDVASTVRARAVIEPWTISIAAFALAWSLPRDGLLVAYALSMAAALIASLIPFLRTIGLPKNWKPRPRELWDLTRRNIPLAAADAIEWGSRRLDLAILGLFVSPATVGIYWVAQQVASLPQKLKTSFDPVLGPVITRRLEEKNLPAIATQVSQVGFWILAAQVGVAFALGIPAEGILGLVGPGGGFVSGTGALAFLLLAEVVASLAVVSEAALVYIARLRNMLISLGMITVQAVTSVAILFVMQREGLSEAWMAAGVAMGLCIALAISSVIKSRLASRLLGAPVSVWRWSIVWAAAGAVFVGQIFIRLPEWVELAVGIPAILAVYGWLLWKRGFREEDRVLFRKMA
;
A
#
# COMPACT_ATOMS: atom_id res chain seq x y z
N MET A 1 1.52 14.12 10.73
CA MET A 1 2.72 13.35 11.13
C MET A 1 2.43 12.39 12.29
N ALA A 2 1.87 12.81 13.43
CA ALA A 2 1.61 11.93 14.57
C ALA A 2 0.78 10.66 14.23
N GLY A 3 -0.33 10.80 13.48
CA GLY A 3 -1.17 9.66 13.07
C GLY A 3 -0.45 8.61 12.20
N PHE A 4 0.57 9.02 11.46
CA PHE A 4 1.41 8.11 10.69
C PHE A 4 2.27 7.21 11.60
N PHE A 5 2.98 7.81 12.57
CA PHE A 5 3.79 7.05 13.52
C PHE A 5 2.94 6.12 14.38
N VAL A 6 1.76 6.58 14.82
CA VAL A 6 0.82 5.75 15.59
C VAL A 6 0.36 4.53 14.78
N ARG A 7 0.04 4.71 13.49
CA ARG A 7 -0.35 3.61 12.61
C ARG A 7 0.80 2.64 12.34
N LEU A 8 2.02 3.15 12.20
CA LEU A 8 3.21 2.33 11.99
C LEU A 8 3.51 1.48 13.22
N LEU A 9 3.54 2.12 14.40
CA LEU A 9 3.76 1.45 15.69
C LEU A 9 2.69 0.40 15.99
N ALA A 10 1.44 0.62 15.60
CA ALA A 10 0.37 -0.33 15.82
C ALA A 10 0.44 -1.60 14.93
N ARG A 11 1.11 -1.52 13.77
CA ARG A 11 1.27 -2.68 12.87
C ARG A 11 2.40 -3.61 13.26
N ILE A 12 3.46 -3.09 13.87
CA ILE A 12 4.61 -3.91 14.30
C ILE A 12 4.19 -4.98 15.33
N PRO A 13 3.45 -4.65 16.41
CA PRO A 13 2.97 -5.66 17.34
C PRO A 13 2.14 -6.75 16.66
N PHE A 14 1.26 -6.38 15.73
CA PHE A 14 0.46 -7.35 15.01
C PHE A 14 1.31 -8.36 14.21
N LEU A 15 2.35 -7.87 13.51
CA LEU A 15 3.25 -8.76 12.75
C LEU A 15 4.01 -9.72 13.67
N ILE A 16 4.52 -9.21 14.80
CA ILE A 16 5.25 -10.02 15.78
C ILE A 16 4.30 -11.03 16.43
N ILE A 17 3.12 -10.60 16.88
CA ILE A 17 2.11 -11.50 17.47
C ILE A 17 1.72 -12.57 16.45
N GLY A 18 1.37 -12.17 15.23
CA GLY A 18 0.98 -13.09 14.16
C GLY A 18 2.08 -14.11 13.82
N GLY A 19 3.33 -13.67 13.73
CA GLY A 19 4.44 -14.56 13.41
C GLY A 19 4.84 -15.47 14.57
N GLN A 20 4.91 -14.96 15.80
CA GLN A 20 5.38 -15.71 16.98
C GLN A 20 4.37 -16.71 17.50
N TRP A 21 3.08 -16.39 17.51
CA TRP A 21 2.05 -17.25 18.11
C TRP A 21 1.20 -18.00 17.10
N TYR A 22 1.02 -17.49 15.89
CA TYR A 22 0.19 -18.13 14.87
C TYR A 22 0.99 -18.75 13.73
N GLY A 23 2.19 -18.22 13.45
CA GLY A 23 3.07 -18.72 12.40
C GLY A 23 2.74 -18.24 10.99
N ALA A 24 3.57 -18.65 10.04
CA ALA A 24 3.51 -18.19 8.67
C ALA A 24 2.25 -18.65 7.93
N GLU A 25 1.75 -19.85 8.20
CA GLU A 25 0.56 -20.40 7.55
C GLU A 25 -0.70 -19.59 7.88
N ALA A 26 -0.96 -19.32 9.17
CA ALA A 26 -2.12 -18.53 9.59
C ALA A 26 -2.04 -17.08 9.08
N LEU A 27 -0.83 -16.48 9.09
CA LEU A 27 -0.61 -15.16 8.50
C LEU A 27 -0.86 -15.15 6.99
N GLY A 28 -0.45 -16.19 6.28
CA GLY A 28 -0.67 -16.29 4.83
C GLY A 28 -2.13 -16.50 4.46
N ARG A 29 -2.85 -17.34 5.20
CA ARG A 29 -4.31 -17.49 5.05
C ARG A 29 -5.01 -16.14 5.24
N LEU A 30 -4.70 -15.45 6.33
CA LEU A 30 -5.24 -14.10 6.59
C LEU A 30 -4.87 -13.12 5.48
N ALA A 31 -3.59 -13.05 5.09
CA ALA A 31 -3.09 -12.10 4.10
C ALA A 31 -3.78 -12.26 2.75
N TYR A 32 -3.95 -13.51 2.28
CA TYR A 32 -4.62 -13.77 1.03
C TYR A 32 -6.11 -13.44 1.09
N ALA A 33 -6.79 -13.86 2.16
CA ALA A 33 -8.21 -13.57 2.36
C ALA A 33 -8.48 -12.05 2.44
N ILE A 34 -7.63 -11.29 3.15
CA ILE A 34 -7.70 -9.82 3.20
C ILE A 34 -7.61 -9.22 1.79
N VAL A 35 -6.69 -9.69 0.95
CA VAL A 35 -6.55 -9.20 -0.42
C VAL A 35 -7.85 -9.34 -1.21
N ILE A 36 -8.51 -10.48 -1.12
CA ILE A 36 -9.77 -10.73 -1.84
C ILE A 36 -10.92 -9.92 -1.25
N VAL A 37 -11.08 -9.92 0.08
CA VAL A 37 -12.17 -9.22 0.77
C VAL A 37 -12.05 -7.70 0.62
N GLU A 38 -10.83 -7.13 0.78
CA GLU A 38 -10.60 -5.70 0.56
C GLU A 38 -10.83 -5.31 -0.91
N PHE A 39 -10.46 -6.16 -1.87
CA PHE A 39 -10.73 -5.90 -3.28
C PHE A 39 -12.22 -5.90 -3.59
N ALA A 40 -12.96 -6.89 -3.07
CA ALA A 40 -14.40 -6.93 -3.20
C ALA A 40 -15.05 -5.68 -2.57
N ALA A 41 -14.62 -5.27 -1.38
CA ALA A 41 -15.10 -4.06 -0.73
C ALA A 41 -14.76 -2.80 -1.55
N GLN A 42 -13.54 -2.71 -2.11
CA GLN A 42 -13.12 -1.58 -2.95
C GLN A 42 -13.98 -1.46 -4.21
N ILE A 43 -14.29 -2.58 -4.89
CA ILE A 43 -15.21 -2.61 -6.03
C ILE A 43 -16.62 -2.18 -5.58
N ALA A 44 -17.09 -2.69 -4.44
CA ALA A 44 -18.43 -2.39 -3.92
C ALA A 44 -18.61 -0.93 -3.51
N THR A 45 -17.54 -0.20 -3.18
CA THR A 45 -17.64 1.25 -2.93
C THR A 45 -18.00 2.04 -4.17
N LEU A 46 -17.91 1.45 -5.37
CA LEU A 46 -18.28 2.04 -6.66
C LEU A 46 -17.65 3.44 -6.86
N GLY A 47 -16.43 3.67 -6.35
CA GLY A 47 -15.73 4.95 -6.43
C GLY A 47 -16.30 6.06 -5.53
N LEU A 48 -17.30 5.77 -4.70
CA LEU A 48 -17.93 6.76 -3.80
C LEU A 48 -16.96 7.29 -2.74
N LYS A 49 -15.91 6.57 -2.42
CA LYS A 49 -14.85 7.07 -1.55
C LYS A 49 -14.27 8.42 -2.02
N ARG A 50 -14.21 8.65 -3.33
CA ARG A 50 -13.73 9.91 -3.95
C ARG A 50 -14.88 10.75 -4.53
N GLY A 51 -15.89 10.11 -5.11
CA GLY A 51 -16.96 10.76 -5.84
C GLY A 51 -18.09 11.30 -4.98
N LEU A 52 -18.21 10.84 -3.72
CA LEU A 52 -19.31 11.25 -2.85
C LEU A 52 -19.33 12.74 -2.58
N ALA A 53 -18.16 13.38 -2.44
CA ALA A 53 -18.07 14.83 -2.20
C ALA A 53 -18.77 15.66 -3.28
N LEU A 54 -18.61 15.26 -4.56
CA LEU A 54 -19.29 15.92 -5.69
C LEU A 54 -20.81 15.71 -5.63
N HIS A 55 -21.27 14.55 -5.17
CA HIS A 55 -22.69 14.29 -4.98
C HIS A 55 -23.29 15.13 -3.86
N LEU A 56 -22.56 15.28 -2.75
CA LEU A 56 -22.98 16.05 -1.58
C LEU A 56 -22.99 17.57 -1.83
N SER A 57 -22.22 18.07 -2.80
CA SER A 57 -22.20 19.49 -3.16
C SER A 57 -23.40 19.95 -4.01
N GLY A 58 -24.21 19.01 -4.50
CA GLY A 58 -25.42 19.31 -5.29
C GLY A 58 -26.58 19.86 -4.43
N GLU A 59 -27.40 20.74 -5.01
CA GLU A 59 -28.59 21.26 -4.35
C GLU A 59 -29.59 20.15 -4.00
N GLY A 60 -30.22 20.25 -2.82
CA GLY A 60 -31.23 19.29 -2.37
C GLY A 60 -30.71 17.91 -1.98
N LYS A 61 -29.42 17.74 -1.78
CA LYS A 61 -28.76 16.47 -1.43
C LYS A 61 -28.49 16.31 0.08
N GLU A 62 -29.41 16.78 0.92
CA GLU A 62 -29.30 16.64 2.38
C GLU A 62 -29.10 15.19 2.84
N ASN A 63 -29.79 14.23 2.17
CA ASN A 63 -29.67 12.81 2.44
C ASN A 63 -28.65 12.06 1.52
N GLY A 64 -27.86 12.78 0.72
CA GLY A 64 -26.94 12.16 -0.27
C GLY A 64 -25.92 11.20 0.31
N ALA A 65 -25.52 11.36 1.57
CA ALA A 65 -24.67 10.40 2.27
C ALA A 65 -25.37 9.06 2.52
N TRP A 66 -26.68 9.09 2.80
CA TRP A 66 -27.51 7.90 2.95
C TRP A 66 -27.76 7.21 1.61
N ASP A 67 -27.93 7.99 0.52
CA ASP A 67 -28.00 7.43 -0.84
C ASP A 67 -26.72 6.65 -1.16
N GLY A 68 -25.55 7.24 -0.86
CA GLY A 68 -24.26 6.58 -1.01
C GLY A 68 -24.13 5.29 -0.20
N LEU A 69 -24.60 5.27 1.04
CA LEU A 69 -24.59 4.08 1.90
C LEU A 69 -25.49 2.97 1.33
N VAL A 70 -26.70 3.30 0.85
CA VAL A 70 -27.59 2.30 0.26
C VAL A 70 -26.98 1.70 -1.00
N VAL A 71 -26.44 2.52 -1.89
CA VAL A 71 -25.75 2.06 -3.12
C VAL A 71 -24.66 1.06 -2.78
N VAL A 72 -23.81 1.39 -1.81
CA VAL A 72 -22.69 0.54 -1.41
C VAL A 72 -23.18 -0.75 -0.75
N LEU A 73 -24.12 -0.66 0.18
CA LEU A 73 -24.68 -1.86 0.82
C LEU A 73 -25.32 -2.80 -0.19
N LEU A 74 -26.06 -2.28 -1.17
CA LEU A 74 -26.63 -3.10 -2.26
C LEU A 74 -25.53 -3.71 -3.14
N ALA A 75 -24.46 -2.98 -3.43
CA ALA A 75 -23.33 -3.48 -4.21
C ALA A 75 -22.49 -4.54 -3.47
N THR A 76 -22.44 -4.50 -2.13
CA THR A 76 -21.73 -5.50 -1.34
C THR A 76 -22.44 -6.84 -1.29
N LEU A 77 -23.77 -6.89 -1.38
CA LEU A 77 -24.56 -8.12 -1.25
C LEU A 77 -24.12 -9.24 -2.22
N PRO A 78 -24.08 -9.02 -3.55
CA PRO A 78 -23.72 -10.08 -4.49
C PRO A 78 -22.28 -10.56 -4.28
N LEU A 79 -21.34 -9.66 -3.94
CA LEU A 79 -19.94 -10.03 -3.72
C LEU A 79 -19.78 -10.81 -2.41
N THR A 80 -20.48 -10.41 -1.35
CA THR A 80 -20.49 -11.13 -0.08
C THR A 80 -21.07 -12.53 -0.25
N LEU A 81 -22.22 -12.65 -0.91
CA LEU A 81 -22.85 -13.95 -1.16
C LEU A 81 -22.00 -14.85 -2.05
N LEU A 82 -21.38 -14.29 -3.10
CA LEU A 82 -20.46 -15.03 -3.97
C LEU A 82 -19.30 -15.63 -3.18
N LEU A 83 -18.64 -14.83 -2.35
CA LEU A 83 -17.48 -15.29 -1.59
C LEU A 83 -17.87 -16.22 -0.41
N MET A 84 -19.08 -16.10 0.11
CA MET A 84 -19.61 -17.09 1.07
C MET A 84 -19.94 -18.42 0.40
N TRP A 85 -20.36 -18.40 -0.87
CA TRP A 85 -20.71 -19.60 -1.62
C TRP A 85 -19.48 -20.30 -2.21
N VAL A 86 -18.44 -19.54 -2.56
CA VAL A 86 -17.18 -20.05 -3.14
C VAL A 86 -15.99 -19.54 -2.30
N PRO A 87 -15.83 -20.04 -1.07
CA PRO A 87 -14.78 -19.58 -0.15
C PRO A 87 -13.36 -19.94 -0.62
N GLU A 88 -13.23 -20.89 -1.58
CA GLU A 88 -11.97 -21.28 -2.20
C GLU A 88 -11.28 -20.09 -2.88
N ILE A 89 -12.04 -19.09 -3.32
CA ILE A 89 -11.47 -17.85 -3.89
C ILE A 89 -10.62 -17.10 -2.85
N MET A 90 -10.99 -17.17 -1.57
CA MET A 90 -10.27 -16.52 -0.47
C MET A 90 -9.18 -17.42 0.13
N PHE A 91 -9.31 -18.72 0.00
CA PHE A 91 -8.46 -19.73 0.62
C PHE A 91 -8.01 -20.80 -0.37
N PRO A 92 -7.34 -20.41 -1.48
CA PRO A 92 -6.79 -21.39 -2.41
C PRO A 92 -5.77 -22.24 -1.67
N ASN A 93 -5.55 -23.43 -1.84
CA ASN A 93 -4.53 -24.28 -1.18
C ASN A 93 -4.66 -24.38 0.36
N SER A 94 -5.84 -24.12 0.94
CA SER A 94 -6.09 -24.20 2.37
C SER A 94 -7.34 -25.03 2.67
N GLN A 95 -7.36 -25.69 3.83
CA GLN A 95 -8.59 -26.28 4.34
C GLN A 95 -9.53 -25.18 4.84
N ILE A 96 -10.79 -25.26 4.47
CA ILE A 96 -11.83 -24.28 4.79
C ILE A 96 -12.67 -24.80 5.95
N ASN A 97 -13.06 -23.90 6.85
CA ASN A 97 -13.99 -24.18 7.94
C ASN A 97 -15.17 -23.19 7.99
N GLY A 98 -16.09 -23.35 8.95
CA GLY A 98 -17.28 -22.50 9.03
C GLY A 98 -16.98 -21.02 9.35
N LEU A 99 -15.88 -20.70 10.02
CA LEU A 99 -15.46 -19.32 10.31
C LEU A 99 -14.93 -18.62 9.04
N ASP A 100 -14.24 -19.36 8.19
CA ASP A 100 -13.75 -18.85 6.90
C ASP A 100 -14.91 -18.35 6.03
N ASN A 101 -16.04 -19.09 6.02
CA ASN A 101 -17.25 -18.72 5.28
C ASN A 101 -17.93 -17.45 5.79
N LEU A 102 -17.67 -17.03 7.03
CA LEU A 102 -18.24 -15.81 7.62
C LEU A 102 -17.39 -14.57 7.32
N LEU A 103 -16.15 -14.74 6.89
CA LEU A 103 -15.25 -13.63 6.62
C LEU A 103 -15.80 -12.61 5.60
N PRO A 104 -16.51 -12.97 4.52
CA PRO A 104 -17.10 -12.01 3.58
C PRO A 104 -18.10 -11.03 4.19
N LEU A 105 -18.65 -11.33 5.38
CA LEU A 105 -19.52 -10.39 6.10
C LEU A 105 -18.81 -9.08 6.50
N ILE A 106 -17.50 -9.05 6.41
CA ILE A 106 -16.70 -7.83 6.63
C ILE A 106 -16.83 -6.86 5.45
N ILE A 107 -17.15 -7.33 4.24
CA ILE A 107 -17.24 -6.49 3.03
C ILE A 107 -18.21 -5.32 3.21
N PRO A 108 -19.47 -5.53 3.65
CA PRO A 108 -20.38 -4.43 3.93
C PRO A 108 -19.84 -3.46 5.01
N ALA A 109 -19.23 -3.99 6.07
CA ALA A 109 -18.70 -3.17 7.15
C ALA A 109 -17.56 -2.26 6.66
N LEU A 110 -16.65 -2.81 5.85
CA LEU A 110 -15.51 -2.09 5.29
C LEU A 110 -15.96 -1.01 4.30
N ALA A 111 -16.82 -1.37 3.35
CA ALA A 111 -17.32 -0.47 2.32
C ALA A 111 -18.21 0.66 2.90
N ALA A 112 -19.10 0.33 3.84
CA ALA A 112 -19.90 1.34 4.55
C ALA A 112 -19.05 2.30 5.37
N SER A 113 -18.03 1.78 6.08
CA SER A 113 -17.08 2.60 6.84
C SER A 113 -16.37 3.61 5.91
N ASP A 114 -15.91 3.18 4.74
CA ASP A 114 -15.21 4.06 3.79
C ASP A 114 -16.12 5.18 3.26
N VAL A 115 -17.40 4.89 2.98
CA VAL A 115 -18.38 5.90 2.54
C VAL A 115 -18.73 6.87 3.67
N MET A 116 -18.92 6.38 4.90
CA MET A 116 -19.17 7.25 6.06
C MET A 116 -18.00 8.18 6.33
N LEU A 117 -16.77 7.67 6.26
CA LEU A 117 -15.56 8.49 6.43
C LEU A 117 -15.39 9.50 5.30
N ALA A 118 -15.75 9.17 4.06
CA ALA A 118 -15.76 10.13 2.95
C ALA A 118 -16.79 11.25 3.17
N ALA A 119 -17.98 10.94 3.68
CA ALA A 119 -19.00 11.94 4.03
C ALA A 119 -18.53 12.85 5.17
N LEU A 120 -17.85 12.31 6.19
CA LEU A 120 -17.27 13.07 7.28
C LEU A 120 -16.13 13.98 6.80
N ALA A 121 -15.28 13.49 5.91
CA ALA A 121 -14.21 14.28 5.30
C ALA A 121 -14.77 15.47 4.49
N TYR A 122 -15.90 15.30 3.79
CA TYR A 122 -16.61 16.39 3.13
C TYR A 122 -17.07 17.47 4.12
N ARG A 123 -17.39 17.08 5.35
CA ARG A 123 -17.72 18.00 6.46
C ARG A 123 -16.49 18.48 7.24
N PHE A 124 -15.29 18.31 6.68
CA PHE A 124 -13.99 18.65 7.28
C PHE A 124 -13.62 17.87 8.55
N ASP A 125 -14.34 16.79 8.88
CA ASP A 125 -13.96 15.90 9.98
C ASP A 125 -12.98 14.80 9.49
N VAL A 126 -11.74 15.20 9.25
CA VAL A 126 -10.65 14.29 8.92
C VAL A 126 -10.17 13.51 10.17
N ALA A 127 -10.40 14.06 11.37
CA ALA A 127 -9.98 13.45 12.62
C ALA A 127 -10.64 12.08 12.83
N SER A 128 -11.91 11.93 12.46
CA SER A 128 -12.62 10.65 12.51
C SER A 128 -11.99 9.59 11.61
N THR A 129 -11.51 9.97 10.42
CA THR A 129 -10.77 9.04 9.54
C THR A 129 -9.47 8.57 10.18
N VAL A 130 -8.69 9.49 10.76
CA VAL A 130 -7.44 9.13 11.46
C VAL A 130 -7.75 8.22 12.66
N ARG A 131 -8.75 8.54 13.45
CA ARG A 131 -9.15 7.76 14.62
C ARG A 131 -9.57 6.34 14.23
N ALA A 132 -10.44 6.19 13.25
CA ALA A 132 -10.94 4.88 12.81
C ALA A 132 -9.84 4.04 12.16
N ARG A 133 -9.14 4.59 11.15
CA ARG A 133 -8.21 3.84 10.30
C ARG A 133 -6.76 3.80 10.78
N ALA A 134 -6.30 4.79 11.56
CA ALA A 134 -4.92 4.82 12.02
C ALA A 134 -4.76 4.41 13.49
N VAL A 135 -5.84 4.42 14.28
CA VAL A 135 -5.78 4.08 15.71
C VAL A 135 -6.62 2.84 16.00
N ILE A 136 -7.95 2.93 15.86
CA ILE A 136 -8.87 1.88 16.35
C ILE A 136 -8.66 0.58 15.59
N GLU A 137 -8.68 0.60 14.26
CA GLU A 137 -8.51 -0.59 13.43
C GLU A 137 -7.19 -1.34 13.76
N PRO A 138 -5.98 -0.73 13.66
CA PRO A 138 -4.73 -1.47 13.86
C PRO A 138 -4.44 -1.84 15.30
N TRP A 139 -4.96 -1.11 16.30
CA TRP A 139 -4.82 -1.51 17.68
C TRP A 139 -5.79 -2.63 18.05
N THR A 140 -7.02 -2.60 17.54
CA THR A 140 -8.00 -3.66 17.78
C THR A 140 -7.52 -4.99 17.24
N ILE A 141 -6.99 -5.03 16.00
CA ILE A 141 -6.47 -6.29 15.44
C ILE A 141 -5.29 -6.83 16.26
N SER A 142 -4.38 -5.97 16.74
CA SER A 142 -3.23 -6.38 17.54
C SER A 142 -3.66 -6.93 18.91
N ILE A 143 -4.56 -6.24 19.60
CA ILE A 143 -5.06 -6.65 20.91
C ILE A 143 -5.89 -7.93 20.80
N ALA A 144 -6.78 -8.01 19.80
CA ALA A 144 -7.61 -9.19 19.59
C ALA A 144 -6.77 -10.40 19.17
N ALA A 145 -5.77 -10.23 18.28
CA ALA A 145 -4.86 -11.31 17.91
C ALA A 145 -4.09 -11.84 19.13
N PHE A 146 -3.62 -10.96 20.02
CA PHE A 146 -2.97 -11.37 21.25
C PHE A 146 -3.92 -12.13 22.18
N ALA A 147 -5.11 -11.59 22.41
CA ALA A 147 -6.10 -12.21 23.31
C ALA A 147 -6.58 -13.59 22.81
N LEU A 148 -6.68 -13.78 21.50
CA LEU A 148 -7.19 -15.01 20.88
C LEU A 148 -6.10 -16.05 20.63
N ALA A 149 -4.82 -15.73 20.84
CA ALA A 149 -3.70 -16.63 20.51
C ALA A 149 -3.78 -18.00 21.22
N TRP A 150 -4.26 -18.03 22.45
CA TRP A 150 -4.38 -19.26 23.24
C TRP A 150 -5.70 -20.00 23.05
N SER A 151 -6.77 -19.30 22.66
CA SER A 151 -8.11 -19.89 22.52
C SER A 151 -8.42 -20.34 21.08
N LEU A 152 -7.90 -19.63 20.09
CA LEU A 152 -8.15 -19.87 18.66
C LEU A 152 -6.83 -19.83 17.83
N PRO A 153 -5.93 -20.80 18.02
CA PRO A 153 -4.60 -20.75 17.39
C PRO A 153 -4.64 -20.78 15.86
N ARG A 154 -5.68 -21.36 15.25
CA ARG A 154 -5.84 -21.43 13.80
C ARG A 154 -6.54 -20.19 13.22
N ASP A 155 -7.67 -19.81 13.82
CA ASP A 155 -8.60 -18.84 13.23
C ASP A 155 -8.59 -17.49 13.94
N GLY A 156 -7.82 -17.39 15.04
CA GLY A 156 -7.79 -16.18 15.88
C GLY A 156 -7.39 -14.92 15.10
N LEU A 157 -6.53 -15.02 14.09
CA LEU A 157 -6.18 -13.87 13.25
C LEU A 157 -7.35 -13.41 12.38
N LEU A 158 -8.15 -14.33 11.83
CA LEU A 158 -9.34 -14.00 11.03
C LEU A 158 -10.41 -13.34 11.90
N VAL A 159 -10.63 -13.88 13.10
CA VAL A 159 -11.55 -13.29 14.08
C VAL A 159 -11.05 -11.91 14.54
N ALA A 160 -9.76 -11.76 14.82
CA ALA A 160 -9.17 -10.48 15.20
C ALA A 160 -9.34 -9.43 14.08
N TYR A 161 -9.20 -9.83 12.82
CA TYR A 161 -9.47 -8.95 11.68
C TYR A 161 -10.95 -8.56 11.60
N ALA A 162 -11.86 -9.52 11.78
CA ALA A 162 -13.29 -9.23 11.80
C ALA A 162 -13.68 -8.26 12.92
N LEU A 163 -13.14 -8.46 14.12
CA LEU A 163 -13.33 -7.55 15.25
C LEU A 163 -12.78 -6.15 14.98
N SER A 164 -11.62 -6.06 14.31
CA SER A 164 -11.04 -4.76 13.98
C SER A 164 -11.87 -4.00 12.95
N MET A 165 -12.47 -4.70 11.97
CA MET A 165 -13.37 -4.10 10.99
C MET A 165 -14.70 -3.66 11.63
N ALA A 166 -15.24 -4.45 12.54
CA ALA A 166 -16.42 -4.07 13.32
C ALA A 166 -16.15 -2.84 14.20
N ALA A 167 -14.99 -2.79 14.86
CA ALA A 167 -14.59 -1.62 15.66
C ALA A 167 -14.40 -0.36 14.78
N ALA A 168 -13.78 -0.51 13.60
CA ALA A 168 -13.64 0.58 12.63
C ALA A 168 -14.99 1.08 12.11
N LEU A 169 -15.94 0.15 11.86
CA LEU A 169 -17.32 0.49 11.48
C LEU A 169 -18.01 1.32 12.57
N ILE A 170 -17.95 0.89 13.82
CA ILE A 170 -18.54 1.60 14.96
C ILE A 170 -17.89 2.97 15.12
N ALA A 171 -16.54 3.04 15.01
CA ALA A 171 -15.78 4.28 15.10
C ALA A 171 -16.09 5.27 13.96
N SER A 172 -16.58 4.80 12.82
CA SER A 172 -17.02 5.61 11.69
C SER A 172 -18.51 5.98 11.83
N LEU A 173 -19.35 5.06 12.30
CA LEU A 173 -20.79 5.23 12.42
C LEU A 173 -21.18 6.28 13.47
N ILE A 174 -20.52 6.26 14.65
CA ILE A 174 -20.85 7.19 15.74
C ILE A 174 -20.67 8.67 15.31
N PRO A 175 -19.50 9.10 14.79
CA PRO A 175 -19.35 10.47 14.31
C PRO A 175 -20.21 10.75 13.09
N PHE A 176 -20.46 9.79 12.21
CA PHE A 176 -21.37 9.94 11.07
C PHE A 176 -22.78 10.30 11.53
N LEU A 177 -23.35 9.55 12.48
CA LEU A 177 -24.68 9.82 13.02
C LEU A 177 -24.75 11.15 13.80
N ARG A 178 -23.65 11.56 14.43
CA ARG A 178 -23.58 12.86 15.14
C ARG A 178 -23.51 14.06 14.21
N THR A 179 -22.80 13.91 13.07
CA THR A 179 -22.52 15.02 12.14
C THR A 179 -23.55 15.13 11.02
N ILE A 180 -23.94 13.99 10.43
CA ILE A 180 -24.91 13.91 9.33
C ILE A 180 -26.32 13.77 9.88
N GLY A 181 -26.49 13.05 11.01
CA GLY A 181 -27.78 12.74 11.61
C GLY A 181 -28.51 11.60 10.93
N LEU A 182 -29.71 11.32 11.43
CA LEU A 182 -30.62 10.34 10.79
C LEU A 182 -31.30 10.98 9.57
N PRO A 183 -31.64 10.17 8.54
CA PRO A 183 -32.27 10.69 7.33
C PRO A 183 -33.66 11.24 7.65
N LYS A 184 -33.93 12.47 7.19
CA LYS A 184 -35.24 13.13 7.37
C LYS A 184 -36.03 13.04 6.07
N ASN A 185 -37.29 12.54 6.14
CA ASN A 185 -38.17 12.41 4.98
C ASN A 185 -37.52 11.75 3.76
N TRP A 186 -36.54 10.87 4.01
CA TRP A 186 -35.75 10.25 2.98
C TRP A 186 -36.50 9.11 2.30
N LYS A 187 -36.54 9.17 0.98
CA LYS A 187 -37.08 8.12 0.13
C LYS A 187 -36.03 7.83 -0.95
N PRO A 188 -35.34 6.68 -0.90
CA PRO A 188 -34.36 6.33 -1.91
C PRO A 188 -35.07 6.18 -3.27
N ARG A 189 -34.60 6.91 -4.28
CA ARG A 189 -35.13 6.89 -5.65
C ARG A 189 -34.24 6.04 -6.53
N PRO A 190 -34.68 4.92 -7.06
CA PRO A 190 -33.84 4.00 -7.84
C PRO A 190 -33.07 4.68 -8.99
N ARG A 191 -33.72 5.64 -9.67
CA ARG A 191 -33.06 6.41 -10.75
C ARG A 191 -31.90 7.25 -10.25
N GLU A 192 -32.04 7.94 -9.13
CA GLU A 192 -30.97 8.77 -8.56
C GLU A 192 -29.81 7.91 -8.06
N LEU A 193 -30.09 6.76 -7.45
CA LEU A 193 -29.08 5.79 -7.02
C LEU A 193 -28.32 5.21 -8.23
N TRP A 194 -29.03 4.92 -9.32
CA TRP A 194 -28.41 4.45 -10.57
C TRP A 194 -27.53 5.53 -11.20
N ASP A 195 -28.00 6.76 -11.27
CA ASP A 195 -27.22 7.89 -11.79
C ASP A 195 -25.97 8.15 -10.95
N LEU A 196 -26.08 8.04 -9.61
CA LEU A 196 -24.95 8.13 -8.70
C LEU A 196 -23.91 7.03 -9.00
N THR A 197 -24.37 5.79 -9.13
CA THR A 197 -23.51 4.64 -9.50
C THR A 197 -22.82 4.90 -10.83
N ARG A 198 -23.58 5.17 -11.89
CA ARG A 198 -23.05 5.34 -13.26
C ARG A 198 -22.00 6.44 -13.36
N ARG A 199 -22.20 7.58 -12.68
CA ARG A 199 -21.25 8.70 -12.67
C ARG A 199 -19.93 8.33 -11.99
N ASN A 200 -19.95 7.39 -11.05
CA ASN A 200 -18.78 7.01 -10.28
C ASN A 200 -18.03 5.77 -10.83
N ILE A 201 -18.58 5.04 -11.80
CA ILE A 201 -17.91 3.89 -12.45
C ILE A 201 -16.46 4.20 -12.90
N PRO A 202 -16.16 5.35 -13.54
CA PRO A 202 -14.78 5.66 -13.92
C PRO A 202 -13.82 5.81 -12.71
N LEU A 203 -14.33 6.33 -11.58
CA LEU A 203 -13.57 6.42 -10.34
C LEU A 203 -13.37 5.04 -9.71
N ALA A 204 -14.42 4.19 -9.74
CA ALA A 204 -14.32 2.81 -9.28
C ALA A 204 -13.27 2.02 -10.07
N ALA A 205 -13.23 2.18 -11.38
CA ALA A 205 -12.21 1.56 -12.23
C ALA A 205 -10.79 2.06 -11.88
N ALA A 206 -10.62 3.36 -11.66
CA ALA A 206 -9.35 3.93 -11.24
C ALA A 206 -8.89 3.40 -9.87
N ASP A 207 -9.82 3.29 -8.92
CA ASP A 207 -9.56 2.75 -7.59
C ASP A 207 -9.20 1.25 -7.65
N ALA A 208 -9.88 0.46 -8.48
CA ALA A 208 -9.56 -0.95 -8.70
C ALA A 208 -8.17 -1.14 -9.33
N ILE A 209 -7.79 -0.30 -10.30
CA ILE A 209 -6.45 -0.30 -10.91
C ILE A 209 -5.39 0.06 -9.87
N GLU A 210 -5.60 1.11 -9.08
CA GLU A 210 -4.66 1.53 -8.03
C GLU A 210 -4.47 0.43 -6.98
N TRP A 211 -5.58 -0.16 -6.53
CA TRP A 211 -5.54 -1.24 -5.56
C TRP A 211 -4.85 -2.49 -6.12
N GLY A 212 -5.23 -2.91 -7.33
CA GLY A 212 -4.65 -4.07 -8.01
C GLY A 212 -3.15 -3.93 -8.22
N SER A 213 -2.67 -2.76 -8.60
CA SER A 213 -1.23 -2.51 -8.80
C SER A 213 -0.37 -2.76 -7.56
N ARG A 214 -0.97 -2.72 -6.37
CA ARG A 214 -0.28 -2.88 -5.08
C ARG A 214 -0.40 -4.28 -4.47
N ARG A 215 -1.31 -5.12 -4.96
CA ARG A 215 -1.69 -6.39 -4.33
C ARG A 215 -1.69 -7.59 -5.28
N LEU A 216 -1.54 -7.32 -6.58
CA LEU A 216 -1.61 -8.34 -7.61
C LEU A 216 -0.52 -9.42 -7.48
N ASP A 217 0.66 -9.02 -7.01
CA ASP A 217 1.78 -9.92 -6.74
C ASP A 217 1.40 -11.00 -5.72
N LEU A 218 0.83 -10.60 -4.59
CA LEU A 218 0.39 -11.53 -3.55
C LEU A 218 -0.81 -12.37 -4.02
N ALA A 219 -1.74 -11.77 -4.77
CA ALA A 219 -2.89 -12.48 -5.34
C ALA A 219 -2.46 -13.57 -6.34
N ILE A 220 -1.48 -13.28 -7.19
CA ILE A 220 -0.92 -14.28 -8.13
C ILE A 220 -0.14 -15.35 -7.37
N LEU A 221 0.76 -14.94 -6.46
CA LEU A 221 1.60 -15.87 -5.70
C LEU A 221 0.77 -16.93 -4.96
N GLY A 222 -0.30 -16.51 -4.29
CA GLY A 222 -1.13 -17.40 -3.48
C GLY A 222 -1.88 -18.49 -4.26
N LEU A 223 -1.96 -18.37 -5.59
CA LEU A 223 -2.51 -19.43 -6.46
C LEU A 223 -1.51 -20.57 -6.71
N PHE A 224 -0.21 -20.34 -6.51
CA PHE A 224 0.86 -21.27 -6.91
C PHE A 224 1.62 -21.89 -5.73
N VAL A 225 1.56 -21.26 -4.54
CA VAL A 225 2.36 -21.66 -3.38
C VAL A 225 1.50 -21.96 -2.17
N SER A 226 2.12 -22.56 -1.14
CA SER A 226 1.47 -22.81 0.15
C SER A 226 1.11 -21.54 0.89
N PRO A 227 0.09 -21.55 1.77
CA PRO A 227 -0.24 -20.41 2.62
C PRO A 227 0.94 -19.93 3.47
N ALA A 228 1.81 -20.81 3.92
CA ALA A 228 3.00 -20.44 4.69
C ALA A 228 3.93 -19.51 3.87
N THR A 229 4.17 -19.81 2.61
CA THR A 229 4.99 -18.97 1.73
C THR A 229 4.29 -17.64 1.43
N VAL A 230 2.96 -17.62 1.28
CA VAL A 230 2.19 -16.37 1.17
C VAL A 230 2.39 -15.50 2.42
N GLY A 231 2.37 -16.10 3.62
CA GLY A 231 2.60 -15.40 4.89
C GLY A 231 4.00 -14.79 4.98
N ILE A 232 5.01 -15.55 4.59
CA ILE A 232 6.40 -15.08 4.53
C ILE A 232 6.54 -13.90 3.55
N TYR A 233 5.97 -14.03 2.34
CA TYR A 233 5.95 -12.96 1.35
C TYR A 233 5.23 -11.71 1.85
N TRP A 234 4.08 -11.89 2.50
CA TRP A 234 3.31 -10.78 3.04
C TRP A 234 4.06 -10.02 4.14
N VAL A 235 4.78 -10.72 5.03
CA VAL A 235 5.65 -10.08 6.03
C VAL A 235 6.76 -9.28 5.33
N ALA A 236 7.43 -9.86 4.34
CA ALA A 236 8.43 -9.15 3.53
C ALA A 236 7.82 -7.90 2.87
N GLN A 237 6.60 -7.99 2.33
CA GLN A 237 5.87 -6.85 1.74
C GLN A 237 5.54 -5.78 2.79
N GLN A 238 5.18 -6.16 4.03
CA GLN A 238 4.96 -5.18 5.10
C GLN A 238 6.25 -4.40 5.44
N VAL A 239 7.40 -5.08 5.51
CA VAL A 239 8.70 -4.44 5.71
C VAL A 239 9.04 -3.52 4.53
N ALA A 240 8.91 -4.01 3.29
CA ALA A 240 9.16 -3.22 2.08
C ALA A 240 8.19 -2.03 1.91
N SER A 241 7.04 -2.04 2.57
CA SER A 241 6.09 -0.93 2.55
C SER A 241 6.55 0.31 3.35
N LEU A 242 7.56 0.19 4.21
CA LEU A 242 8.07 1.30 5.03
C LEU A 242 8.64 2.43 4.17
N PRO A 243 9.54 2.17 3.21
CA PRO A 243 10.03 3.19 2.30
C PRO A 243 8.91 3.81 1.43
N GLN A 244 7.92 3.05 1.00
CA GLN A 244 6.81 3.55 0.19
C GLN A 244 6.08 4.75 0.84
N LYS A 245 6.02 4.77 2.17
CA LYS A 245 5.33 5.85 2.91
C LYS A 245 6.10 7.18 2.90
N LEU A 246 7.43 7.15 2.72
CA LEU A 246 8.22 8.37 2.55
C LEU A 246 7.82 9.12 1.27
N LYS A 247 7.55 8.38 0.19
CA LYS A 247 7.07 8.89 -1.08
C LYS A 247 5.79 9.71 -0.93
N THR A 248 4.77 9.15 -0.27
CA THR A 248 3.47 9.81 -0.12
C THR A 248 3.50 11.04 0.78
N SER A 249 4.57 11.24 1.56
CA SER A 249 4.75 12.44 2.38
C SER A 249 5.02 13.70 1.57
N PHE A 250 5.47 13.58 0.31
CA PHE A 250 5.72 14.71 -0.59
C PHE A 250 4.52 15.09 -1.46
N ASP A 251 3.52 14.20 -1.61
CA ASP A 251 2.35 14.42 -2.47
C ASP A 251 1.58 15.72 -2.15
N PRO A 252 1.32 16.09 -0.87
CA PRO A 252 0.58 17.31 -0.55
C PRO A 252 1.30 18.59 -0.96
N VAL A 253 2.64 18.54 -1.08
CA VAL A 253 3.45 19.71 -1.45
C VAL A 253 3.60 19.82 -2.97
N LEU A 254 3.71 18.69 -3.66
CA LEU A 254 3.93 18.66 -5.11
C LEU A 254 2.73 19.14 -5.91
N GLY A 255 1.52 18.76 -5.52
CA GLY A 255 0.30 19.12 -6.24
C GLY A 255 0.14 20.63 -6.45
N PRO A 256 0.07 21.45 -5.38
CA PRO A 256 -0.05 22.90 -5.48
C PRO A 256 1.08 23.56 -6.28
N VAL A 257 2.30 23.09 -6.11
CA VAL A 257 3.48 23.63 -6.83
C VAL A 257 3.40 23.36 -8.33
N ILE A 258 3.03 22.15 -8.73
CA ILE A 258 2.84 21.78 -10.13
C ILE A 258 1.70 22.60 -10.74
N THR A 259 0.55 22.72 -10.07
CA THR A 259 -0.62 23.46 -10.56
C THR A 259 -0.29 24.92 -10.80
N ARG A 260 0.37 25.58 -9.83
CA ARG A 260 0.78 26.98 -9.97
C ARG A 260 1.72 27.21 -11.17
N ARG A 261 2.71 26.31 -11.37
CA ARG A 261 3.64 26.40 -12.50
C ARG A 261 2.97 26.11 -13.84
N LEU A 262 1.94 25.29 -13.87
CA LEU A 262 1.11 25.06 -15.06
C LEU A 262 0.32 26.32 -15.43
N GLU A 263 -0.26 27.03 -14.45
CA GLU A 263 -0.94 28.32 -14.66
C GLU A 263 0.03 29.38 -15.23
N GLU A 264 1.28 29.41 -14.72
CA GLU A 264 2.35 30.28 -15.22
C GLU A 264 2.89 29.84 -16.61
N LYS A 265 2.43 28.71 -17.18
CA LYS A 265 2.92 28.08 -18.42
C LYS A 265 4.43 27.82 -18.42
N ASN A 266 5.04 27.66 -17.25
CA ASN A 266 6.49 27.44 -17.09
C ASN A 266 6.80 25.95 -16.94
N LEU A 267 6.69 25.21 -18.04
CA LEU A 267 6.93 23.76 -18.07
C LEU A 267 8.38 23.37 -17.71
N PRO A 268 9.44 24.09 -18.13
CA PRO A 268 10.82 23.78 -17.73
C PRO A 268 11.04 23.88 -16.21
N ALA A 269 10.40 24.84 -15.53
CA ALA A 269 10.48 24.94 -14.07
C ALA A 269 9.86 23.72 -13.37
N ILE A 270 8.79 23.16 -13.94
CA ILE A 270 8.20 21.89 -13.44
C ILE A 270 9.23 20.76 -13.58
N ALA A 271 9.89 20.63 -14.74
CA ALA A 271 10.89 19.59 -14.96
C ALA A 271 12.05 19.66 -13.96
N THR A 272 12.52 20.87 -13.64
CA THR A 272 13.59 21.10 -12.65
C THR A 272 13.14 20.68 -11.25
N GLN A 273 11.96 21.09 -10.81
CA GLN A 273 11.41 20.74 -9.51
C GLN A 273 11.13 19.24 -9.38
N VAL A 274 10.56 18.62 -10.43
CA VAL A 274 10.32 17.17 -10.51
C VAL A 274 11.65 16.42 -10.37
N SER A 275 12.71 16.87 -11.06
CA SER A 275 14.03 16.24 -10.98
C SER A 275 14.65 16.37 -9.59
N GLN A 276 14.51 17.53 -8.94
CA GLN A 276 15.07 17.79 -7.61
C GLN A 276 14.36 16.98 -6.52
N VAL A 277 13.03 17.06 -6.45
CA VAL A 277 12.25 16.31 -5.46
C VAL A 277 12.34 14.81 -5.72
N GLY A 278 12.33 14.40 -6.99
CA GLY A 278 12.54 13.01 -7.37
C GLY A 278 13.89 12.44 -6.93
N PHE A 279 14.96 13.24 -7.02
CA PHE A 279 16.26 12.84 -6.47
C PHE A 279 16.20 12.63 -4.94
N TRP A 280 15.53 13.50 -4.19
CA TRP A 280 15.42 13.34 -2.74
C TRP A 280 14.62 12.09 -2.35
N ILE A 281 13.52 11.83 -3.05
CA ILE A 281 12.72 10.62 -2.84
C ILE A 281 13.55 9.38 -3.17
N LEU A 282 14.21 9.35 -4.34
CA LEU A 282 15.06 8.24 -4.74
C LEU A 282 16.20 8.01 -3.74
N ALA A 283 16.87 9.08 -3.33
CA ALA A 283 17.96 8.99 -2.35
C ALA A 283 17.48 8.42 -1.00
N ALA A 284 16.34 8.88 -0.50
CA ALA A 284 15.76 8.35 0.73
C ALA A 284 15.35 6.87 0.59
N GLN A 285 14.73 6.50 -0.54
CA GLN A 285 14.33 5.12 -0.84
C GLN A 285 15.51 4.17 -0.90
N VAL A 286 16.59 4.56 -1.58
CA VAL A 286 17.82 3.76 -1.66
C VAL A 286 18.46 3.58 -0.28
N GLY A 287 18.53 4.63 0.54
CA GLY A 287 19.06 4.55 1.90
C GLY A 287 18.27 3.57 2.76
N VAL A 288 16.94 3.67 2.76
CA VAL A 288 16.06 2.77 3.53
C VAL A 288 16.10 1.35 2.96
N ALA A 289 16.18 1.18 1.63
CA ALA A 289 16.29 -0.14 1.01
C ALA A 289 17.57 -0.87 1.47
N PHE A 290 18.72 -0.18 1.57
CA PHE A 290 19.92 -0.79 2.12
C PHE A 290 19.84 -1.04 3.62
N ALA A 291 19.27 -0.11 4.39
CA ALA A 291 19.11 -0.25 5.83
C ALA A 291 18.21 -1.43 6.23
N LEU A 292 17.24 -1.79 5.38
CA LEU A 292 16.33 -2.92 5.62
C LEU A 292 16.76 -4.18 4.86
N GLY A 293 17.39 -4.03 3.70
CA GLY A 293 17.76 -5.15 2.84
C GLY A 293 19.08 -5.84 3.25
N ILE A 294 20.02 -5.12 3.83
CA ILE A 294 21.29 -5.72 4.30
C ILE A 294 21.02 -6.61 5.51
N PRO A 295 20.37 -6.14 6.61
CA PRO A 295 20.05 -6.98 7.76
C PRO A 295 18.70 -7.73 7.59
N ALA A 296 18.33 -8.11 6.36
CA ALA A 296 17.03 -8.69 6.06
C ALA A 296 16.73 -9.98 6.84
N GLU A 297 17.75 -10.82 7.05
CA GLU A 297 17.62 -12.07 7.82
C GLU A 297 17.27 -11.79 9.28
N GLY A 298 17.99 -10.86 9.92
CA GLY A 298 17.71 -10.44 11.29
C GLY A 298 16.32 -9.80 11.43
N ILE A 299 15.91 -8.94 10.47
CA ILE A 299 14.58 -8.29 10.49
C ILE A 299 13.45 -9.33 10.38
N LEU A 300 13.57 -10.26 9.43
CA LEU A 300 12.58 -11.32 9.24
C LEU A 300 12.61 -12.35 10.37
N GLY A 301 13.80 -12.60 10.94
CA GLY A 301 13.99 -13.47 12.11
C GLY A 301 13.25 -13.00 13.36
N LEU A 302 13.08 -11.68 13.54
CA LEU A 302 12.29 -11.13 14.66
C LEU A 302 10.80 -11.49 14.61
N VAL A 303 10.26 -11.75 13.43
CA VAL A 303 8.82 -11.95 13.24
C VAL A 303 8.36 -13.32 13.72
N GLY A 304 9.18 -14.36 13.61
CA GLY A 304 8.76 -15.70 13.97
C GLY A 304 9.85 -16.55 14.62
N PRO A 305 9.47 -17.57 15.40
CA PRO A 305 10.42 -18.42 16.11
C PRO A 305 11.26 -19.24 15.11
N GLY A 306 12.53 -19.48 15.45
CA GLY A 306 13.41 -20.36 14.70
C GLY A 306 13.72 -19.91 13.26
N GLY A 307 13.58 -18.62 12.95
CA GLY A 307 13.89 -18.10 11.62
C GLY A 307 12.86 -18.47 10.54
N GLY A 308 11.63 -18.83 10.90
CA GLY A 308 10.59 -19.30 9.97
C GLY A 308 10.27 -18.32 8.83
N PHE A 309 10.61 -17.05 8.94
CA PHE A 309 10.38 -16.02 7.91
C PHE A 309 11.65 -15.66 7.12
N VAL A 310 12.82 -16.16 7.51
CA VAL A 310 14.11 -15.83 6.86
C VAL A 310 14.16 -16.26 5.40
N SER A 311 13.42 -17.32 5.01
CA SER A 311 13.30 -17.73 3.61
C SER A 311 12.69 -16.65 2.69
N GLY A 312 12.07 -15.61 3.27
CA GLY A 312 11.55 -14.43 2.57
C GLY A 312 12.59 -13.36 2.20
N THR A 313 13.87 -13.53 2.57
CA THR A 313 14.94 -12.55 2.31
C THR A 313 15.07 -12.19 0.83
N GLY A 314 15.01 -13.21 -0.07
CA GLY A 314 15.04 -12.98 -1.51
C GLY A 314 13.85 -12.15 -2.02
N ALA A 315 12.64 -12.46 -1.52
CA ALA A 315 11.45 -11.68 -1.85
C ALA A 315 11.57 -10.23 -1.32
N LEU A 316 12.04 -10.05 -0.09
CA LEU A 316 12.25 -8.72 0.51
C LEU A 316 13.25 -7.89 -0.31
N ALA A 317 14.35 -8.48 -0.76
CA ALA A 317 15.35 -7.79 -1.58
C ALA A 317 14.74 -7.25 -2.89
N PHE A 318 13.97 -8.08 -3.62
CA PHE A 318 13.31 -7.63 -4.86
C PHE A 318 12.16 -6.64 -4.59
N LEU A 319 11.42 -6.77 -3.50
CA LEU A 319 10.39 -5.81 -3.11
C LEU A 319 10.99 -4.43 -2.77
N LEU A 320 12.09 -4.39 -2.03
CA LEU A 320 12.82 -3.15 -1.75
C LEU A 320 13.40 -2.53 -3.03
N LEU A 321 13.95 -3.35 -3.92
CA LEU A 321 14.40 -2.90 -5.23
C LEU A 321 13.26 -2.35 -6.08
N ALA A 322 12.08 -2.98 -6.03
CA ALA A 322 10.88 -2.53 -6.72
C ALA A 322 10.45 -1.13 -6.23
N GLU A 323 10.52 -0.86 -4.93
CA GLU A 323 10.24 0.47 -4.36
C GLU A 323 11.26 1.54 -4.81
N VAL A 324 12.55 1.18 -4.87
CA VAL A 324 13.60 2.06 -5.42
C VAL A 324 13.31 2.39 -6.88
N VAL A 325 13.01 1.38 -7.69
CA VAL A 325 12.70 1.54 -9.11
C VAL A 325 11.42 2.36 -9.32
N ALA A 326 10.39 2.11 -8.52
CA ALA A 326 9.15 2.90 -8.55
C ALA A 326 9.41 4.38 -8.26
N SER A 327 10.36 4.69 -7.37
CA SER A 327 10.68 6.07 -6.99
C SER A 327 11.26 6.91 -8.14
N LEU A 328 11.82 6.27 -9.19
CA LEU A 328 12.32 6.97 -10.38
C LEU A 328 11.23 7.73 -11.14
N ALA A 329 9.98 7.28 -11.06
CA ALA A 329 8.87 7.87 -11.81
C ALA A 329 7.83 8.56 -10.93
N VAL A 330 7.96 8.52 -9.61
CA VAL A 330 6.95 9.03 -8.67
C VAL A 330 6.56 10.47 -8.96
N VAL A 331 7.54 11.35 -9.08
CA VAL A 331 7.28 12.78 -9.29
C VAL A 331 6.89 13.05 -10.74
N SER A 332 7.41 12.26 -11.70
CA SER A 332 6.94 12.28 -13.08
C SER A 332 5.46 11.90 -13.17
N GLU A 333 5.04 10.89 -12.42
CA GLU A 333 3.65 10.47 -12.33
C GLU A 333 2.76 11.57 -11.75
N ALA A 334 3.20 12.24 -10.68
CA ALA A 334 2.49 13.36 -10.09
C ALA A 334 2.25 14.48 -11.13
N ALA A 335 3.25 14.81 -11.96
CA ALA A 335 3.08 15.77 -13.04
C ALA A 335 2.15 15.26 -14.16
N LEU A 336 2.28 13.98 -14.55
CA LEU A 336 1.48 13.38 -15.62
C LEU A 336 -0.01 13.29 -15.28
N VAL A 337 -0.38 13.18 -14.02
CA VAL A 337 -1.79 13.21 -13.54
C VAL A 337 -2.48 14.51 -13.97
N TYR A 338 -1.76 15.63 -13.96
CA TYR A 338 -2.31 16.94 -14.36
C TYR A 338 -2.19 17.20 -15.86
N ILE A 339 -1.11 16.74 -16.51
CA ILE A 339 -0.79 17.09 -17.90
C ILE A 339 -1.33 16.07 -18.91
N ALA A 340 -1.33 14.77 -18.56
CA ALA A 340 -1.64 13.67 -19.47
C ALA A 340 -2.34 12.49 -18.75
N ARG A 341 -3.42 12.78 -18.03
CA ARG A 341 -4.13 11.84 -17.16
C ARG A 341 -4.46 10.50 -17.83
N LEU A 342 -5.03 10.52 -19.05
CA LEU A 342 -5.40 9.30 -19.76
C LEU A 342 -4.17 8.46 -20.12
N ARG A 343 -3.10 9.10 -20.61
CA ARG A 343 -1.84 8.39 -20.95
C ARG A 343 -1.20 7.78 -19.71
N ASN A 344 -1.20 8.49 -18.58
CA ASN A 344 -0.70 7.97 -17.32
C ASN A 344 -1.51 6.75 -16.86
N MET A 345 -2.84 6.79 -16.96
CA MET A 345 -3.72 5.66 -16.63
C MET A 345 -3.45 4.45 -17.53
N LEU A 346 -3.30 4.64 -18.86
CA LEU A 346 -2.98 3.55 -19.78
C LEU A 346 -1.62 2.92 -19.50
N ILE A 347 -0.60 3.71 -19.13
CA ILE A 347 0.72 3.19 -18.74
C ILE A 347 0.58 2.36 -17.44
N SER A 348 -0.21 2.83 -16.47
CA SER A 348 -0.44 2.08 -15.22
C SER A 348 -1.19 0.77 -15.47
N LEU A 349 -2.18 0.77 -16.37
CA LEU A 349 -2.87 -0.46 -16.78
C LEU A 349 -1.92 -1.42 -17.50
N GLY A 350 -1.09 -0.90 -18.41
CA GLY A 350 -0.03 -1.68 -19.08
C GLY A 350 0.96 -2.28 -18.08
N MET A 351 1.35 -1.52 -17.05
CA MET A 351 2.22 -2.03 -15.98
C MET A 351 1.59 -3.22 -15.25
N ILE A 352 0.31 -3.14 -14.88
CA ILE A 352 -0.41 -4.25 -14.23
C ILE A 352 -0.43 -5.48 -15.14
N THR A 353 -0.68 -5.30 -16.43
CA THR A 353 -0.67 -6.40 -17.40
C THR A 353 0.72 -7.02 -17.52
N VAL A 354 1.77 -6.21 -17.62
CA VAL A 354 3.16 -6.70 -17.65
C VAL A 354 3.49 -7.45 -16.36
N GLN A 355 3.12 -6.91 -15.20
CA GLN A 355 3.32 -7.56 -13.91
C GLN A 355 2.62 -8.92 -13.85
N ALA A 356 1.36 -9.01 -14.27
CA ALA A 356 0.62 -10.28 -14.28
C ALA A 356 1.30 -11.31 -15.19
N VAL A 357 1.61 -10.93 -16.42
CA VAL A 357 2.22 -11.82 -17.41
C VAL A 357 3.61 -12.28 -16.95
N THR A 358 4.47 -11.36 -16.51
CA THR A 358 5.82 -11.70 -16.06
C THR A 358 5.81 -12.56 -14.81
N SER A 359 4.97 -12.25 -13.81
CA SER A 359 4.85 -13.04 -12.58
C SER A 359 4.37 -14.46 -12.87
N VAL A 360 3.30 -14.60 -13.67
CA VAL A 360 2.78 -15.92 -14.04
C VAL A 360 3.82 -16.70 -14.86
N ALA A 361 4.47 -16.08 -15.84
CA ALA A 361 5.50 -16.75 -16.65
C ALA A 361 6.69 -17.23 -15.78
N ILE A 362 7.16 -16.39 -14.87
CA ILE A 362 8.25 -16.75 -13.93
C ILE A 362 7.82 -17.93 -13.06
N LEU A 363 6.61 -17.89 -12.49
CA LEU A 363 6.11 -18.98 -11.64
C LEU A 363 6.01 -20.31 -12.40
N PHE A 364 5.48 -20.30 -13.63
CA PHE A 364 5.43 -21.52 -14.45
C PHE A 364 6.81 -22.09 -14.77
N VAL A 365 7.79 -21.24 -15.08
CA VAL A 365 9.17 -21.68 -15.32
C VAL A 365 9.75 -22.28 -14.04
N MET A 366 9.64 -21.57 -12.91
CA MET A 366 10.20 -22.01 -11.63
C MET A 366 9.55 -23.30 -11.13
N GLN A 367 8.24 -23.45 -11.32
CA GLN A 367 7.52 -24.69 -10.97
C GLN A 367 7.97 -25.86 -11.85
N ARG A 368 8.18 -25.62 -13.15
CA ARG A 368 8.67 -26.65 -14.08
C ARG A 368 10.08 -27.11 -13.75
N GLU A 369 10.93 -26.20 -13.33
CA GLU A 369 12.31 -26.51 -12.91
C GLU A 369 12.39 -27.07 -11.48
N GLY A 370 11.26 -27.20 -10.76
CA GLY A 370 11.22 -27.79 -9.41
C GLY A 370 11.87 -26.90 -8.35
N LEU A 371 11.91 -25.58 -8.56
CA LEU A 371 12.47 -24.64 -7.60
C LEU A 371 11.59 -24.53 -6.35
N SER A 372 12.20 -24.26 -5.20
CA SER A 372 11.47 -24.11 -3.94
C SER A 372 10.52 -22.89 -3.96
N GLU A 373 9.47 -22.95 -3.14
CA GLU A 373 8.48 -21.85 -3.01
C GLU A 373 9.13 -20.52 -2.60
N ALA A 374 10.25 -20.54 -1.87
CA ALA A 374 11.00 -19.33 -1.53
C ALA A 374 11.54 -18.61 -2.77
N TRP A 375 12.03 -19.35 -3.77
CA TRP A 375 12.42 -18.79 -5.06
C TRP A 375 11.23 -18.31 -5.87
N MET A 376 10.10 -19.02 -5.81
CA MET A 376 8.85 -18.58 -6.46
C MET A 376 8.38 -17.25 -5.90
N ALA A 377 8.44 -17.05 -4.57
CA ALA A 377 8.13 -15.79 -3.92
C ALA A 377 9.07 -14.65 -4.37
N ALA A 378 10.38 -14.91 -4.43
CA ALA A 378 11.35 -13.93 -4.95
C ALA A 378 11.10 -13.64 -6.44
N GLY A 379 10.71 -14.64 -7.24
CA GLY A 379 10.38 -14.51 -8.66
C GLY A 379 9.20 -13.59 -8.92
N VAL A 380 8.13 -13.68 -8.12
CA VAL A 380 6.98 -12.76 -8.23
C VAL A 380 7.38 -11.33 -7.88
N ALA A 381 8.18 -11.12 -6.83
CA ALA A 381 8.72 -9.82 -6.50
C ALA A 381 9.61 -9.25 -7.61
N MET A 382 10.40 -10.11 -8.28
CA MET A 382 11.18 -9.74 -9.46
C MET A 382 10.27 -9.32 -10.63
N GLY A 383 9.16 -10.04 -10.87
CA GLY A 383 8.16 -9.69 -11.89
C GLY A 383 7.57 -8.31 -11.65
N LEU A 384 7.22 -7.98 -10.39
CA LEU A 384 6.79 -6.64 -9.99
C LEU A 384 7.89 -5.59 -10.27
N CYS A 385 9.14 -5.88 -9.91
CA CYS A 385 10.27 -4.98 -10.13
C CYS A 385 10.45 -4.67 -11.63
N ILE A 386 10.37 -5.67 -12.50
CA ILE A 386 10.46 -5.53 -13.96
C ILE A 386 9.33 -4.63 -14.49
N ALA A 387 8.09 -4.88 -14.07
CA ALA A 387 6.94 -4.11 -14.51
C ALA A 387 7.05 -2.63 -14.08
N LEU A 388 7.47 -2.38 -12.84
CA LEU A 388 7.73 -1.03 -12.34
C LEU A 388 8.89 -0.35 -13.06
N ALA A 389 9.96 -1.08 -13.42
CA ALA A 389 11.08 -0.54 -14.19
C ALA A 389 10.63 -0.05 -15.58
N ILE A 390 9.88 -0.88 -16.29
CA ILE A 390 9.34 -0.54 -17.61
C ILE A 390 8.41 0.69 -17.49
N SER A 391 7.48 0.68 -16.54
CA SER A 391 6.55 1.79 -16.30
C SER A 391 7.29 3.08 -15.94
N SER A 392 8.31 3.01 -15.09
CA SER A 392 9.11 4.15 -14.65
C SER A 392 9.85 4.81 -15.81
N VAL A 393 10.45 4.01 -16.68
CA VAL A 393 11.13 4.52 -17.88
C VAL A 393 10.15 5.20 -18.84
N ILE A 394 8.99 4.58 -19.07
CA ILE A 394 7.96 5.14 -19.95
C ILE A 394 7.41 6.46 -19.40
N LYS A 395 7.04 6.50 -18.10
CA LYS A 395 6.52 7.70 -17.44
C LYS A 395 7.54 8.84 -17.42
N SER A 396 8.81 8.55 -17.09
CA SER A 396 9.87 9.56 -17.06
C SER A 396 10.14 10.14 -18.47
N ARG A 397 10.19 9.29 -19.51
CA ARG A 397 10.35 9.74 -20.91
C ARG A 397 9.15 10.55 -21.39
N LEU A 398 7.93 10.12 -21.04
CA LEU A 398 6.71 10.87 -21.40
C LEU A 398 6.69 12.24 -20.71
N ALA A 399 7.02 12.31 -19.42
CA ALA A 399 7.11 13.57 -18.68
C ALA A 399 8.14 14.50 -19.30
N SER A 400 9.35 14.02 -19.63
CA SER A 400 10.41 14.81 -20.26
C SER A 400 9.96 15.37 -21.61
N ARG A 401 9.24 14.58 -22.43
CA ARG A 401 8.71 15.03 -23.72
C ARG A 401 7.64 16.10 -23.58
N LEU A 402 6.71 15.92 -22.65
CA LEU A 402 5.60 16.86 -22.44
C LEU A 402 6.03 18.16 -21.76
N LEU A 403 7.06 18.12 -20.93
CA LEU A 403 7.61 19.28 -20.25
C LEU A 403 8.65 20.04 -21.11
N GLY A 404 9.08 19.47 -22.24
CA GLY A 404 10.08 20.07 -23.11
C GLY A 404 11.47 20.21 -22.48
N ALA A 405 11.73 19.50 -21.36
CA ALA A 405 12.99 19.54 -20.62
C ALA A 405 13.30 18.17 -20.02
N PRO A 406 14.57 17.78 -19.88
CA PRO A 406 14.93 16.47 -19.31
C PRO A 406 14.52 16.38 -17.85
N VAL A 407 13.81 15.31 -17.50
CA VAL A 407 13.50 14.93 -16.13
C VAL A 407 14.48 13.83 -15.72
N SER A 408 15.48 14.17 -14.92
CA SER A 408 16.48 13.23 -14.41
C SER A 408 16.56 13.30 -12.89
N VAL A 409 16.17 12.22 -12.24
CA VAL A 409 16.25 12.06 -10.79
C VAL A 409 17.56 11.36 -10.37
N TRP A 410 18.31 10.83 -11.33
CA TRP A 410 19.53 10.08 -11.07
C TRP A 410 20.74 10.99 -10.89
N ARG A 411 21.53 10.72 -9.83
CA ARG A 411 22.85 11.31 -9.62
C ARG A 411 23.83 10.21 -9.19
N TRP A 412 25.01 10.21 -9.78
CA TRP A 412 26.06 9.20 -9.48
C TRP A 412 26.50 9.17 -8.03
N SER A 413 26.25 10.22 -7.29
CA SER A 413 26.50 10.29 -5.83
C SER A 413 25.71 9.24 -5.04
N ILE A 414 24.53 8.80 -5.54
CA ILE A 414 23.74 7.72 -4.94
C ILE A 414 24.54 6.41 -4.97
N VAL A 415 25.25 6.13 -6.05
CA VAL A 415 26.06 4.90 -6.18
C VAL A 415 27.20 4.88 -5.17
N TRP A 416 27.90 6.01 -5.01
CA TRP A 416 28.97 6.11 -4.01
C TRP A 416 28.44 6.00 -2.58
N ALA A 417 27.29 6.61 -2.31
CA ALA A 417 26.64 6.48 -1.01
C ALA A 417 26.18 5.05 -0.75
N ALA A 418 25.61 4.38 -1.77
CA ALA A 418 25.21 2.98 -1.70
C ALA A 418 26.42 2.05 -1.45
N ALA A 419 27.53 2.26 -2.16
CA ALA A 419 28.76 1.49 -1.94
C ALA A 419 29.26 1.62 -0.49
N GLY A 420 29.23 2.84 0.07
CA GLY A 420 29.57 3.08 1.48
C GLY A 420 28.61 2.36 2.44
N ALA A 421 27.31 2.38 2.17
CA ALA A 421 26.29 1.66 2.95
C ALA A 421 26.53 0.15 2.94
N VAL A 422 26.78 -0.43 1.76
CA VAL A 422 27.10 -1.86 1.61
C VAL A 422 28.37 -2.22 2.35
N PHE A 423 29.44 -1.41 2.23
CA PHE A 423 30.70 -1.66 2.94
C PHE A 423 30.49 -1.72 4.45
N VAL A 424 29.78 -0.74 5.01
CA VAL A 424 29.46 -0.73 6.45
C VAL A 424 28.55 -1.92 6.80
N GLY A 425 27.53 -2.20 6.01
CA GLY A 425 26.63 -3.30 6.23
C GLY A 425 27.35 -4.64 6.30
N GLN A 426 28.32 -4.90 5.40
CA GLN A 426 29.12 -6.13 5.40
C GLN A 426 29.96 -6.33 6.68
N ILE A 427 30.28 -5.25 7.40
CA ILE A 427 30.93 -5.34 8.70
C ILE A 427 29.94 -5.83 9.75
N PHE A 428 28.73 -5.26 9.75
CA PHE A 428 27.73 -5.55 10.78
C PHE A 428 27.05 -6.92 10.62
N ILE A 429 26.88 -7.47 9.40
CA ILE A 429 26.35 -8.82 9.15
C ILE A 429 27.17 -9.91 9.88
N ARG A 430 28.45 -9.66 10.17
CA ARG A 430 29.33 -10.62 10.88
C ARG A 430 29.18 -10.55 12.40
N LEU A 431 28.42 -9.62 12.91
CA LEU A 431 28.18 -9.41 14.34
C LEU A 431 26.88 -10.09 14.78
N PRO A 432 26.64 -10.25 16.09
CA PRO A 432 25.37 -10.78 16.59
C PRO A 432 24.18 -9.98 16.08
N GLU A 433 23.05 -10.67 15.78
CA GLU A 433 21.83 -10.07 15.17
C GLU A 433 21.35 -8.79 15.86
N TRP A 434 21.38 -8.75 17.21
CA TRP A 434 20.96 -7.55 17.96
C TRP A 434 21.86 -6.34 17.71
N VAL A 435 23.19 -6.56 17.50
CA VAL A 435 24.14 -5.49 17.13
C VAL A 435 23.89 -5.03 15.71
N GLU A 436 23.70 -5.97 14.80
CA GLU A 436 23.35 -5.68 13.41
C GLU A 436 22.12 -4.79 13.30
N LEU A 437 21.05 -5.13 14.02
CA LEU A 437 19.82 -4.38 13.99
C LEU A 437 19.90 -3.04 14.75
N ALA A 438 20.43 -3.04 15.98
CA ALA A 438 20.41 -1.86 16.84
C ALA A 438 21.48 -0.82 16.45
N VAL A 439 22.64 -1.26 15.96
CA VAL A 439 23.77 -0.38 15.62
C VAL A 439 24.00 -0.35 14.10
N GLY A 440 23.87 -1.51 13.41
CA GLY A 440 24.15 -1.61 11.98
C GLY A 440 23.19 -0.78 11.14
N ILE A 441 21.87 -0.84 11.40
CA ILE A 441 20.88 -0.03 10.66
C ILE A 441 21.17 1.48 10.79
N PRO A 442 21.33 2.06 12.00
CA PRO A 442 21.73 3.46 12.15
C PRO A 442 23.06 3.80 11.50
N ALA A 443 24.07 2.91 11.58
CA ALA A 443 25.38 3.13 10.98
C ALA A 443 25.31 3.16 9.44
N ILE A 444 24.56 2.24 8.83
CA ILE A 444 24.29 2.22 7.37
C ILE A 444 23.65 3.52 6.93
N LEU A 445 22.61 3.96 7.63
CA LEU A 445 21.90 5.22 7.32
C LEU A 445 22.79 6.44 7.52
N ALA A 446 23.60 6.46 8.58
CA ALA A 446 24.50 7.57 8.89
C ALA A 446 25.60 7.72 7.81
N VAL A 447 26.26 6.63 7.42
CA VAL A 447 27.30 6.66 6.38
C VAL A 447 26.71 6.99 5.02
N TYR A 448 25.57 6.37 4.67
CA TYR A 448 24.86 6.69 3.45
C TYR A 448 24.48 8.16 3.38
N GLY A 449 23.82 8.68 4.43
CA GLY A 449 23.37 10.06 4.52
C GLY A 449 24.54 11.06 4.50
N TRP A 450 25.64 10.74 5.18
CA TRP A 450 26.83 11.58 5.19
C TRP A 450 27.50 11.69 3.81
N LEU A 451 27.67 10.56 3.11
CA LEU A 451 28.22 10.55 1.75
C LEU A 451 27.33 11.30 0.76
N LEU A 452 26.01 11.08 0.88
CA LEU A 452 25.03 11.76 0.05
C LEU A 452 25.03 13.28 0.31
N TRP A 453 25.10 13.71 1.60
CA TRP A 453 25.18 15.12 1.99
C TRP A 453 26.41 15.80 1.43
N LYS A 454 27.57 15.14 1.49
CA LYS A 454 28.83 15.70 0.99
C LYS A 454 28.90 15.76 -0.54
N ARG A 455 28.43 14.73 -1.24
CA ARG A 455 28.65 14.57 -2.69
C ARG A 455 27.39 14.67 -3.53
N GLY A 456 26.20 14.50 -2.96
CA GLY A 456 24.92 14.42 -3.68
C GLY A 456 24.10 15.69 -3.66
N PHE A 457 24.09 16.40 -2.54
CA PHE A 457 23.32 17.62 -2.38
C PHE A 457 24.06 18.82 -3.01
N ARG A 458 23.39 19.49 -3.94
CA ARG A 458 23.83 20.76 -4.54
C ARG A 458 23.51 21.92 -3.60
N GLU A 459 24.04 23.11 -3.88
CA GLU A 459 23.75 24.31 -3.07
C GLU A 459 22.26 24.61 -2.99
N GLU A 460 21.52 24.46 -4.09
CA GLU A 460 20.09 24.64 -4.20
C GLU A 460 19.31 23.69 -3.25
N ASP A 461 19.78 22.44 -3.12
CA ASP A 461 19.20 21.45 -2.21
C ASP A 461 19.42 21.86 -0.74
N ARG A 462 20.59 22.42 -0.41
CA ARG A 462 20.97 22.81 0.96
C ARG A 462 20.27 24.05 1.48
N VAL A 463 19.90 24.98 0.59
CA VAL A 463 19.17 26.21 0.96
C VAL A 463 17.83 25.90 1.60
N LEU A 464 17.14 24.84 1.16
CA LEU A 464 15.86 24.43 1.72
C LEU A 464 15.98 23.93 3.17
N PHE A 465 17.05 23.20 3.48
CA PHE A 465 17.31 22.74 4.85
C PHE A 465 17.75 23.89 5.79
N ARG A 466 18.42 24.92 5.27
CA ARG A 466 18.78 26.12 6.07
C ARG A 466 17.59 27.02 6.43
N LYS A 467 16.51 27.00 5.64
CA LYS A 467 15.29 27.78 5.94
C LYS A 467 14.33 27.05 6.89
N MET A 468 14.57 25.78 7.21
CA MET A 468 13.78 24.97 8.15
C MET A 468 14.43 24.85 9.54
N ALA A 469 15.70 25.23 9.68
CA ALA A 469 16.43 25.32 10.93
C ALA A 469 16.46 26.79 11.43
#